data_5dd2f71f184eabb8c35c283a03faf89c
#
_entry.id   5dd2f71f184eabb8c35c283a03faf89c
#
_cell.length_a   1.000
_cell.length_b   1.000
_cell.length_c   1.000
_cell.angle_alpha   90.00
_cell.angle_beta   90.00
_cell.angle_gamma   90.00
#
_symmetry.space_group_name_H-M   'P 1'
#
loop_
_entity.id
_entity.type
_entity.pdbx_description
1 polymer ?
#
loop_
_entity_poly.entity_id
_entity_poly.type
_entity_poly.pdbx_seq_one_letter_code
_entity_poly.pdbx_strand_id
1 'polypeptide(L)'
;MRSRLVLHAVDSHTEGMPTRVVTGGIGTIPGATMNERRLYFREHRDDVKRLLMNEPRGHAAMSGAILQSPTRPDCDWGVVYIEVSGYLPMCGHGTIGVATVLVETGMVEVVEPVTTIRLDTPAGVVVAEVAVEGGAARAVTLRNVPSFAVGLDREATLPDGRTVTYDLAYGGNFYAILPLERLGLPFDRSRKDDILAAGLSLMAAINEDEEPVHPEDPSIRGCHHVQVTAPDATARHSRHAMVIHPGWFDRSPCGTGTSARMAQLHARGELPPHTEFVNESFIGTRFTGRLLGTTEVGGRPAVLPSFTGRAWITGTAQYLLDPEDPFPAGFVL
;
A
#
# COMPACT_ATOMS: atom_id res chain seq x y z
N MET A 1 0.82 -3.12 -36.89
CA MET A 1 0.58 -2.36 -35.63
C MET A 1 1.75 -1.42 -35.42
N ARG A 2 1.50 -0.12 -35.30
CA ARG A 2 2.51 0.86 -34.89
C ARG A 2 2.38 1.04 -33.38
N SER A 3 3.35 0.64 -32.58
CA SER A 3 3.38 0.93 -31.15
C SER A 3 4.77 1.40 -30.74
N ARG A 4 4.83 2.44 -29.92
CA ARG A 4 6.08 2.92 -29.29
C ARG A 4 6.43 2.09 -28.07
N LEU A 5 5.44 1.47 -27.45
CA LEU A 5 5.61 0.73 -26.20
C LEU A 5 4.60 -0.41 -26.18
N VAL A 6 5.05 -1.58 -25.75
CA VAL A 6 4.21 -2.75 -25.48
C VAL A 6 4.52 -3.20 -24.06
N LEU A 7 3.54 -3.15 -23.18
CA LEU A 7 3.66 -3.56 -21.79
C LEU A 7 2.81 -4.80 -21.56
N HIS A 8 3.38 -5.81 -20.92
CA HIS A 8 2.67 -7.01 -20.52
C HIS A 8 2.30 -6.89 -19.03
N ALA A 9 1.07 -7.21 -18.69
CA ALA A 9 0.60 -7.17 -17.33
C ALA A 9 -0.34 -8.34 -17.01
N VAL A 10 -0.37 -8.70 -15.74
CA VAL A 10 -1.38 -9.55 -15.12
C VAL A 10 -2.14 -8.69 -14.12
N ASP A 11 -3.43 -8.53 -14.34
CA ASP A 11 -4.30 -7.77 -13.45
C ASP A 11 -4.90 -8.70 -12.39
N SER A 12 -4.96 -8.22 -11.17
CA SER A 12 -5.53 -8.92 -10.01
C SER A 12 -6.29 -7.94 -9.11
N HIS A 13 -7.00 -8.45 -8.13
CA HIS A 13 -7.43 -7.64 -7.00
C HIS A 13 -7.09 -8.33 -5.69
N THR A 14 -6.67 -7.56 -4.70
CA THR A 14 -6.46 -8.03 -3.32
C THR A 14 -7.58 -7.51 -2.46
N GLU A 15 -8.46 -8.39 -2.01
CA GLU A 15 -9.62 -8.03 -1.18
C GLU A 15 -10.41 -6.81 -1.74
N GLY A 16 -10.56 -6.76 -3.06
CA GLY A 16 -11.28 -5.71 -3.78
C GLY A 16 -10.42 -4.55 -4.31
N MET A 17 -9.18 -4.39 -3.87
CA MET A 17 -8.28 -3.36 -4.39
C MET A 17 -7.52 -3.87 -5.61
N PRO A 18 -7.62 -3.21 -6.78
CA PRO A 18 -6.95 -3.66 -7.98
C PRO A 18 -5.42 -3.57 -7.87
N THR A 19 -4.74 -4.50 -8.52
CA THR A 19 -3.28 -4.48 -8.69
C THR A 19 -2.94 -4.94 -10.10
N ARG A 20 -2.35 -4.05 -10.89
CA ARG A 20 -1.75 -4.35 -12.20
C ARG A 20 -0.29 -4.70 -12.04
N VAL A 21 0.05 -5.96 -12.20
CA VAL A 21 1.43 -6.43 -12.13
C VAL A 21 2.05 -6.39 -13.53
N VAL A 22 2.96 -5.44 -13.77
CA VAL A 22 3.68 -5.31 -15.04
C VAL A 22 4.81 -6.33 -15.05
N THR A 23 4.68 -7.33 -15.91
CA THR A 23 5.59 -8.49 -16.00
C THR A 23 6.60 -8.36 -17.14
N GLY A 24 6.41 -7.39 -18.04
CA GLY A 24 7.33 -7.20 -19.18
C GLY A 24 7.10 -5.90 -19.94
N GLY A 25 8.04 -5.58 -20.84
CA GLY A 25 8.02 -4.37 -21.65
C GLY A 25 8.70 -3.16 -21.03
N ILE A 26 9.14 -3.26 -19.77
CA ILE A 26 9.99 -2.28 -19.10
C ILE A 26 11.35 -2.93 -18.89
N GLY A 27 12.41 -2.32 -19.42
CA GLY A 27 13.77 -2.78 -19.18
C GLY A 27 14.21 -2.58 -17.73
N THR A 28 15.45 -2.94 -17.43
CA THR A 28 16.04 -2.70 -16.11
C THR A 28 16.05 -1.22 -15.79
N ILE A 29 15.40 -0.85 -14.69
CA ILE A 29 15.37 0.51 -14.19
C ILE A 29 16.73 0.81 -13.52
N PRO A 30 17.41 1.92 -13.87
CA PRO A 30 18.68 2.31 -13.24
C PRO A 30 18.52 2.57 -11.73
N GLY A 31 19.51 2.15 -10.94
CA GLY A 31 19.61 2.34 -9.50
C GLY A 31 20.27 1.14 -8.82
N ALA A 32 21.09 1.41 -7.81
CA ALA A 32 21.78 0.39 -7.00
C ALA A 32 20.87 -0.24 -5.95
N THR A 33 19.80 0.46 -5.58
CA THR A 33 18.76 -0.02 -4.66
C THR A 33 17.37 0.12 -5.29
N MET A 34 16.39 -0.62 -4.79
CA MET A 34 15.02 -0.48 -5.30
C MET A 34 14.43 0.91 -5.02
N ASN A 35 14.88 1.59 -3.95
CA ASN A 35 14.46 2.97 -3.69
C ASN A 35 15.05 3.94 -4.73
N GLU A 36 16.31 3.78 -5.11
CA GLU A 36 16.91 4.57 -6.21
C GLU A 36 16.19 4.32 -7.53
N ARG A 37 15.83 3.05 -7.85
CA ARG A 37 15.01 2.71 -9.03
C ARG A 37 13.64 3.38 -9.00
N ARG A 38 12.98 3.40 -7.85
CA ARG A 38 11.70 4.11 -7.65
C ARG A 38 11.86 5.61 -7.94
N LEU A 39 12.89 6.24 -7.39
CA LEU A 39 13.17 7.66 -7.60
C LEU A 39 13.50 7.96 -9.06
N TYR A 40 14.36 7.14 -9.69
CA TYR A 40 14.67 7.26 -11.11
C TYR A 40 13.43 7.16 -12.00
N PHE A 41 12.58 6.16 -11.74
CA PHE A 41 11.38 5.94 -12.54
C PHE A 41 10.38 7.10 -12.39
N ARG A 42 10.25 7.64 -11.19
CA ARG A 42 9.46 8.83 -10.89
C ARG A 42 9.94 10.05 -11.68
N GLU A 43 11.25 10.25 -11.76
CA GLU A 43 11.85 11.42 -12.41
C GLU A 43 11.85 11.30 -13.94
N HIS A 44 12.12 10.12 -14.47
CA HIS A 44 12.41 9.93 -15.89
C HIS A 44 11.35 9.15 -16.67
N ARG A 45 10.46 8.42 -16.00
CA ARG A 45 9.47 7.53 -16.64
C ARG A 45 8.07 7.61 -16.04
N ASP A 46 7.69 8.76 -15.49
CA ASP A 46 6.33 8.99 -14.96
C ASP A 46 5.25 8.86 -16.06
N ASP A 47 5.62 9.08 -17.31
CA ASP A 47 4.79 8.82 -18.49
C ASP A 47 4.21 7.40 -18.50
N VAL A 48 5.04 6.40 -18.17
CA VAL A 48 4.63 4.97 -18.15
C VAL A 48 3.68 4.70 -16.98
N LYS A 49 3.96 5.24 -15.79
CA LYS A 49 3.04 5.11 -14.64
C LYS A 49 1.68 5.73 -14.98
N ARG A 50 1.66 6.94 -15.51
CA ARG A 50 0.43 7.64 -15.89
C ARG A 50 -0.33 6.90 -16.98
N LEU A 51 0.36 6.38 -17.99
CA LEU A 51 -0.25 5.57 -19.05
C LEU A 51 -0.99 4.35 -18.49
N LEU A 52 -0.43 3.68 -17.47
CA LEU A 52 -0.97 2.45 -16.91
C LEU A 52 -2.03 2.68 -15.81
N MET A 53 -1.91 3.78 -15.06
CA MET A 53 -2.74 4.02 -13.88
C MET A 53 -3.93 4.95 -14.18
N ASN A 54 -3.78 5.87 -15.12
CA ASN A 54 -4.85 6.82 -15.48
C ASN A 54 -5.78 6.25 -16.56
N GLU A 55 -6.95 6.85 -16.72
CA GLU A 55 -7.85 6.57 -17.84
C GLU A 55 -7.18 6.93 -19.18
N PRO A 56 -7.45 6.22 -20.26
CA PRO A 56 -8.43 5.16 -20.42
C PRO A 56 -7.91 3.74 -20.12
N ARG A 57 -6.65 3.56 -19.70
CA ARG A 57 -6.04 2.25 -19.45
C ARG A 57 -6.09 1.82 -17.99
N GLY A 58 -6.27 2.76 -17.08
CA GLY A 58 -6.52 2.58 -15.66
C GLY A 58 -7.81 3.27 -15.23
N HIS A 59 -7.89 3.67 -13.97
CA HIS A 59 -9.01 4.42 -13.38
C HIS A 59 -8.57 5.14 -12.09
N ALA A 60 -9.40 6.03 -11.55
CA ALA A 60 -9.09 6.92 -10.43
C ALA A 60 -8.63 6.25 -9.12
N ALA A 61 -8.66 4.93 -9.02
CA ALA A 61 -8.15 4.17 -7.87
C ALA A 61 -7.27 3.00 -8.32
N MET A 62 -6.59 3.14 -9.46
CA MET A 62 -5.72 2.09 -9.98
C MET A 62 -4.40 2.04 -9.21
N SER A 63 -4.00 0.82 -8.88
CA SER A 63 -2.72 0.49 -8.26
C SER A 63 -1.99 -0.56 -9.08
N GLY A 64 -0.69 -0.59 -8.99
CA GLY A 64 0.12 -1.56 -9.74
C GLY A 64 1.53 -1.75 -9.18
N ALA A 65 2.22 -2.67 -9.79
CA ALA A 65 3.59 -3.03 -9.46
C ALA A 65 4.39 -3.33 -10.74
N ILE A 66 5.62 -2.88 -10.82
CA ILE A 66 6.53 -3.19 -11.91
C ILE A 66 7.55 -4.19 -11.39
N LEU A 67 7.58 -5.39 -11.97
CA LEU A 67 8.58 -6.40 -11.65
C LEU A 67 9.93 -6.02 -12.24
N GLN A 68 10.98 -6.21 -11.44
CA GLN A 68 12.37 -5.98 -11.78
C GLN A 68 13.25 -7.13 -11.27
N SER A 69 14.44 -7.28 -11.82
CA SER A 69 15.47 -8.06 -11.14
C SER A 69 15.78 -7.41 -9.80
N PRO A 70 15.96 -8.18 -8.71
CA PRO A 70 16.28 -7.62 -7.41
C PRO A 70 17.66 -6.93 -7.43
N THR A 71 17.87 -5.95 -6.53
CA THR A 71 19.18 -5.34 -6.30
C THR A 71 19.98 -6.09 -5.24
N ARG A 72 19.29 -6.95 -4.49
CA ARG A 72 19.82 -7.77 -3.40
C ARG A 72 19.92 -9.24 -3.82
N PRO A 73 21.05 -9.92 -3.58
CA PRO A 73 21.25 -11.32 -3.99
C PRO A 73 20.41 -12.33 -3.19
N ASP A 74 19.86 -11.91 -2.05
CA ASP A 74 19.01 -12.71 -1.17
C ASP A 74 17.50 -12.54 -1.44
N CYS A 75 17.14 -11.87 -2.55
CA CYS A 75 15.76 -11.66 -2.96
C CYS A 75 15.47 -12.30 -4.32
N ASP A 76 14.24 -12.77 -4.51
CA ASP A 76 13.78 -13.43 -5.73
C ASP A 76 13.40 -12.42 -6.82
N TRP A 77 12.69 -11.35 -6.42
CA TRP A 77 12.21 -10.30 -7.31
C TRP A 77 12.34 -8.91 -6.68
N GLY A 78 12.61 -7.91 -7.53
CA GLY A 78 12.48 -6.49 -7.20
C GLY A 78 11.11 -5.96 -7.61
N VAL A 79 10.55 -5.03 -6.84
CA VAL A 79 9.22 -4.46 -7.09
C VAL A 79 9.25 -2.95 -6.94
N VAL A 80 8.75 -2.23 -7.96
CA VAL A 80 8.46 -0.79 -7.89
C VAL A 80 6.94 -0.62 -7.88
N TYR A 81 6.40 -0.09 -6.78
CA TYR A 81 4.95 0.17 -6.66
C TYR A 81 4.58 1.49 -7.29
N ILE A 82 3.50 1.45 -8.09
CA ILE A 82 2.93 2.58 -8.81
C ILE A 82 1.44 2.69 -8.50
N GLU A 83 0.97 3.90 -8.33
CA GLU A 83 -0.45 4.20 -8.13
C GLU A 83 -0.84 5.49 -8.85
N VAL A 84 -2.14 5.77 -8.90
CA VAL A 84 -2.63 7.10 -9.33
C VAL A 84 -2.06 8.21 -8.45
N SER A 85 -1.85 7.94 -7.16
CA SER A 85 -1.23 8.85 -6.19
C SER A 85 0.27 9.05 -6.37
N GLY A 86 0.97 8.14 -7.07
CA GLY A 86 2.43 8.25 -7.29
C GLY A 86 3.18 6.93 -7.13
N TYR A 87 4.26 6.98 -6.36
CA TYR A 87 5.19 5.88 -6.17
C TYR A 87 5.36 5.57 -4.70
N LEU A 88 4.87 4.42 -4.27
CA LEU A 88 4.94 4.03 -2.87
C LEU A 88 6.27 3.33 -2.53
N PRO A 89 6.82 3.56 -1.31
CA PRO A 89 7.94 2.78 -0.81
C PRO A 89 7.56 1.31 -0.58
N MET A 90 6.34 1.08 -0.12
CA MET A 90 5.74 -0.24 0.11
C MET A 90 4.23 -0.19 -0.12
N CYS A 91 3.68 -1.29 -0.66
CA CYS A 91 2.25 -1.46 -0.90
C CYS A 91 1.83 -2.87 -0.49
N GLY A 92 1.07 -3.01 0.60
CA GLY A 92 0.70 -4.31 1.16
C GLY A 92 -0.21 -5.13 0.26
N HIS A 93 -1.32 -4.55 -0.21
CA HIS A 93 -2.24 -5.23 -1.14
C HIS A 93 -1.56 -5.53 -2.48
N GLY A 94 -0.73 -4.59 -2.97
CA GLY A 94 0.04 -4.78 -4.19
C GLY A 94 1.02 -5.94 -4.07
N THR A 95 1.67 -6.10 -2.92
CA THR A 95 2.59 -7.22 -2.65
C THR A 95 1.86 -8.56 -2.61
N ILE A 96 0.66 -8.63 -2.01
CA ILE A 96 -0.20 -9.83 -2.05
C ILE A 96 -0.56 -10.18 -3.50
N GLY A 97 -0.94 -9.18 -4.30
CA GLY A 97 -1.21 -9.36 -5.73
C GLY A 97 0.00 -9.84 -6.51
N VAL A 98 1.18 -9.24 -6.29
CA VAL A 98 2.46 -9.66 -6.89
C VAL A 98 2.77 -11.11 -6.55
N ALA A 99 2.75 -11.48 -5.27
CA ALA A 99 3.07 -12.84 -4.83
C ALA A 99 2.11 -13.88 -5.44
N THR A 100 0.81 -13.56 -5.50
CA THR A 100 -0.19 -14.40 -6.17
C THR A 100 0.11 -14.57 -7.66
N VAL A 101 0.42 -13.47 -8.36
CA VAL A 101 0.78 -13.51 -9.79
C VAL A 101 2.04 -14.34 -10.01
N LEU A 102 3.09 -14.15 -9.22
CA LEU A 102 4.35 -14.90 -9.36
C LEU A 102 4.14 -16.41 -9.24
N VAL A 103 3.31 -16.85 -8.28
CA VAL A 103 2.97 -18.27 -8.07
C VAL A 103 2.11 -18.80 -9.22
N GLU A 104 0.98 -18.15 -9.51
CA GLU A 104 -0.01 -18.69 -10.46
C GLU A 104 0.41 -18.59 -11.92
N THR A 105 1.40 -17.75 -12.23
CA THR A 105 1.99 -17.67 -13.59
C THR A 105 3.30 -18.40 -13.74
N GLY A 106 3.77 -19.11 -12.70
CA GLY A 106 5.00 -19.90 -12.75
C GLY A 106 6.28 -19.07 -12.85
N MET A 107 6.27 -17.82 -12.38
CA MET A 107 7.44 -16.94 -12.37
C MET A 107 8.36 -17.18 -11.18
N VAL A 108 7.96 -18.05 -10.26
CA VAL A 108 8.77 -18.60 -9.15
C VAL A 108 8.59 -20.11 -9.09
N GLU A 109 9.55 -20.81 -8.48
CA GLU A 109 9.38 -22.22 -8.15
C GLU A 109 8.32 -22.36 -7.06
N VAL A 110 7.30 -23.16 -7.32
CA VAL A 110 6.17 -23.36 -6.41
C VAL A 110 6.43 -24.59 -5.52
N VAL A 111 6.39 -24.36 -4.21
CA VAL A 111 6.53 -25.40 -3.17
C VAL A 111 5.24 -25.41 -2.35
N GLU A 112 4.58 -26.58 -2.30
CA GLU A 112 3.43 -26.80 -1.42
C GLU A 112 3.85 -27.39 -0.06
N PRO A 113 3.19 -27.07 1.03
CA PRO A 113 2.00 -26.22 1.15
C PRO A 113 2.29 -24.72 1.25
N VAL A 114 3.55 -24.28 1.30
CA VAL A 114 3.95 -22.89 1.43
C VAL A 114 5.11 -22.58 0.50
N THR A 115 4.91 -21.58 -0.37
CA THR A 115 5.96 -20.99 -1.19
C THR A 115 6.41 -19.68 -0.55
N THR A 116 7.70 -19.56 -0.23
CA THR A 116 8.28 -18.34 0.34
C THR A 116 8.93 -17.53 -0.77
N ILE A 117 8.57 -16.25 -0.88
CA ILE A 117 9.10 -15.30 -1.86
C ILE A 117 9.70 -14.12 -1.12
N ARG A 118 10.93 -13.77 -1.42
CA ARG A 118 11.63 -12.59 -0.87
C ARG A 118 11.61 -11.48 -1.90
N LEU A 119 10.90 -10.41 -1.59
CA LEU A 119 10.75 -9.25 -2.46
C LEU A 119 11.65 -8.11 -1.99
N ASP A 120 12.47 -7.62 -2.90
CA ASP A 120 13.26 -6.41 -2.73
C ASP A 120 12.36 -5.21 -3.07
N THR A 121 12.01 -4.39 -2.07
CA THR A 121 11.13 -3.23 -2.23
C THR A 121 11.85 -1.93 -1.87
N PRO A 122 11.35 -0.77 -2.29
CA PRO A 122 11.94 0.51 -1.90
C PRO A 122 12.04 0.74 -0.38
N ALA A 123 11.12 0.17 0.41
CA ALA A 123 11.13 0.26 1.87
C ALA A 123 11.96 -0.84 2.55
N GLY A 124 12.55 -1.79 1.79
CA GLY A 124 13.33 -2.90 2.32
C GLY A 124 12.83 -4.27 1.86
N VAL A 125 13.35 -5.33 2.48
CA VAL A 125 12.95 -6.70 2.14
C VAL A 125 11.59 -7.03 2.75
N VAL A 126 10.70 -7.54 1.90
CA VAL A 126 9.40 -8.08 2.31
C VAL A 126 9.37 -9.57 2.01
N VAL A 127 9.03 -10.36 3.02
CA VAL A 127 8.86 -11.80 2.86
C VAL A 127 7.38 -12.13 2.72
N ALA A 128 7.03 -12.76 1.60
CA ALA A 128 5.70 -13.26 1.30
C ALA A 128 5.68 -14.79 1.46
N GLU A 129 4.87 -15.29 2.38
CA GLU A 129 4.59 -16.72 2.54
C GLU A 129 3.24 -17.00 1.88
N VAL A 130 3.26 -17.66 0.73
CA VAL A 130 2.07 -18.00 -0.05
C VAL A 130 1.61 -19.39 0.30
N ALA A 131 0.45 -19.53 0.90
CA ALA A 131 -0.20 -20.83 1.07
C ALA A 131 -0.68 -21.32 -0.29
N VAL A 132 -0.18 -22.47 -0.72
CA VAL A 132 -0.47 -23.07 -2.03
C VAL A 132 -1.16 -24.41 -1.86
N GLU A 133 -2.22 -24.61 -2.62
CA GLU A 133 -2.96 -25.87 -2.69
C GLU A 133 -3.42 -26.13 -4.12
N GLY A 134 -2.96 -27.26 -4.69
CA GLY A 134 -3.23 -27.61 -6.09
C GLY A 134 -2.69 -26.60 -7.08
N GLY A 135 -1.51 -26.03 -6.82
CA GLY A 135 -0.86 -25.01 -7.63
C GLY A 135 -1.46 -23.61 -7.53
N ALA A 136 -2.54 -23.41 -6.76
CA ALA A 136 -3.21 -22.13 -6.61
C ALA A 136 -2.85 -21.42 -5.30
N ALA A 137 -2.59 -20.11 -5.35
CA ALA A 137 -2.39 -19.27 -4.18
C ALA A 137 -3.71 -19.11 -3.40
N ARG A 138 -3.75 -19.58 -2.15
CA ARG A 138 -4.94 -19.55 -1.29
C ARG A 138 -4.95 -18.36 -0.33
N ALA A 139 -3.78 -18.01 0.18
CA ALA A 139 -3.58 -16.85 1.05
C ALA A 139 -2.12 -16.40 0.95
N VAL A 140 -1.87 -15.15 1.22
CA VAL A 140 -0.51 -14.57 1.27
C VAL A 140 -0.33 -13.91 2.62
N THR A 141 0.66 -14.38 3.38
CA THR A 141 1.10 -13.75 4.62
C THR A 141 2.36 -12.95 4.33
N LEU A 142 2.33 -11.67 4.64
CA LEU A 142 3.48 -10.79 4.49
C LEU A 142 4.13 -10.53 5.85
N ARG A 143 5.45 -10.67 5.92
CA ARG A 143 6.27 -10.07 6.97
C ARG A 143 6.68 -8.69 6.46
N ASN A 144 6.01 -7.69 7.02
CA ASN A 144 6.18 -6.31 6.56
C ASN A 144 7.41 -5.66 7.19
N VAL A 145 7.74 -4.47 6.71
CA VAL A 145 8.80 -3.62 7.27
C VAL A 145 8.50 -3.25 8.72
N PRO A 146 9.52 -2.98 9.54
CA PRO A 146 9.32 -2.48 10.91
C PRO A 146 8.40 -1.27 10.94
N SER A 147 7.45 -1.27 11.87
CA SER A 147 6.40 -0.26 11.99
C SER A 147 6.42 0.38 13.36
N PHE A 148 6.12 1.68 13.45
CA PHE A 148 6.25 2.43 14.70
C PHE A 148 5.22 3.55 14.80
N ALA A 149 4.84 3.91 16.03
CA ALA A 149 4.11 5.14 16.31
C ALA A 149 5.08 6.33 16.24
N VAL A 150 4.70 7.34 15.46
CA VAL A 150 5.44 8.62 15.39
C VAL A 150 5.03 9.52 16.56
N GLY A 151 3.74 9.54 16.87
CA GLY A 151 3.17 10.27 18.01
C GLY A 151 1.72 9.90 18.24
N LEU A 152 1.33 9.85 19.50
CA LEU A 152 -0.04 9.63 19.93
C LEU A 152 -0.67 10.95 20.35
N ASP A 153 -2.00 11.07 20.21
CA ASP A 153 -2.80 12.21 20.62
C ASP A 153 -2.27 13.56 20.08
N ARG A 154 -1.78 13.56 18.85
CA ARG A 154 -1.37 14.78 18.13
C ARG A 154 -2.61 15.58 17.75
N GLU A 155 -2.43 16.88 17.56
CA GLU A 155 -3.50 17.78 17.15
C GLU A 155 -3.19 18.41 15.80
N ALA A 156 -4.23 18.60 14.98
CA ALA A 156 -4.17 19.35 13.74
C ALA A 156 -5.35 20.31 13.68
N THR A 157 -5.12 21.53 13.22
CA THR A 157 -6.17 22.52 13.00
C THR A 157 -6.63 22.48 11.55
N LEU A 158 -7.90 22.12 11.33
CA LEU A 158 -8.50 22.07 10.02
C LEU A 158 -8.77 23.49 9.48
N PRO A 159 -8.97 23.68 8.15
CA PRO A 159 -9.25 24.97 7.55
C PRO A 159 -10.51 25.68 8.09
N ASP A 160 -11.45 24.92 8.67
CA ASP A 160 -12.65 25.46 9.31
C ASP A 160 -12.43 25.91 10.77
N GLY A 161 -11.19 25.84 11.26
CA GLY A 161 -10.78 26.24 12.60
C GLY A 161 -10.97 25.17 13.68
N ARG A 162 -11.52 23.99 13.37
CA ARG A 162 -11.63 22.88 14.32
C ARG A 162 -10.30 22.23 14.57
N THR A 163 -9.98 21.93 15.82
CA THR A 163 -8.84 21.09 16.19
C THR A 163 -9.28 19.64 16.27
N VAL A 164 -8.53 18.76 15.62
CA VAL A 164 -8.79 17.33 15.56
C VAL A 164 -7.60 16.57 16.14
N THR A 165 -7.87 15.69 17.10
CA THR A 165 -6.84 14.81 17.69
C THR A 165 -6.72 13.53 16.88
N TYR A 166 -5.48 13.14 16.57
CA TYR A 166 -5.15 11.94 15.80
C TYR A 166 -3.86 11.28 16.30
N ASP A 167 -3.65 10.02 15.95
CA ASP A 167 -2.37 9.36 16.11
C ASP A 167 -1.65 9.33 14.77
N LEU A 168 -0.33 9.45 14.78
CA LEU A 168 0.51 9.32 13.59
C LEU A 168 1.39 8.07 13.72
N ALA A 169 1.32 7.18 12.75
CA ALA A 169 2.09 5.95 12.74
C ALA A 169 2.65 5.63 11.35
N TYR A 170 3.72 4.84 11.30
CA TYR A 170 4.36 4.32 10.10
C TYR A 170 4.18 2.81 10.01
N GLY A 171 3.84 2.30 8.83
CA GLY A 171 3.69 0.87 8.53
C GLY A 171 4.19 0.48 7.14
N GLY A 172 5.12 1.28 6.59
CA GLY A 172 5.58 1.28 5.20
C GLY A 172 5.21 2.58 4.48
N ASN A 173 4.22 3.29 5.01
CA ASN A 173 3.84 4.68 4.70
C ASN A 173 3.39 5.33 6.01
N PHE A 174 3.22 6.67 6.02
CA PHE A 174 2.68 7.38 7.18
C PHE A 174 1.15 7.45 7.14
N TYR A 175 0.54 7.23 8.31
CA TYR A 175 -0.91 7.18 8.51
C TYR A 175 -1.34 8.06 9.67
N ALA A 176 -2.26 8.98 9.42
CA ALA A 176 -3.05 9.57 10.49
C ALA A 176 -4.20 8.61 10.83
N ILE A 177 -4.36 8.28 12.10
CA ILE A 177 -5.32 7.28 12.58
C ILE A 177 -6.21 7.91 13.64
N LEU A 178 -7.52 7.91 13.41
CA LEU A 178 -8.48 8.47 14.35
C LEU A 178 -9.87 7.86 14.19
N PRO A 179 -10.72 7.88 15.25
CA PRO A 179 -12.13 7.59 15.12
C PRO A 179 -12.81 8.61 14.20
N LEU A 180 -13.69 8.14 13.29
CA LEU A 180 -14.40 9.02 12.34
C LEU A 180 -15.27 10.06 13.03
N GLU A 181 -15.77 9.75 14.22
CA GLU A 181 -16.56 10.67 15.08
C GLU A 181 -15.82 11.97 15.39
N ARG A 182 -14.48 11.95 15.46
CA ARG A 182 -13.64 13.16 15.66
C ARG A 182 -13.73 14.12 14.49
N LEU A 183 -14.09 13.62 13.29
CA LEU A 183 -14.38 14.46 12.12
C LEU A 183 -15.85 14.88 12.04
N GLY A 184 -16.71 14.45 13.00
CA GLY A 184 -18.14 14.77 13.05
C GLY A 184 -18.97 14.03 12.01
N LEU A 185 -18.51 12.89 11.50
CA LEU A 185 -19.15 12.13 10.44
C LEU A 185 -19.52 10.71 10.90
N PRO A 186 -20.68 10.17 10.44
CA PRO A 186 -21.04 8.78 10.67
C PRO A 186 -20.24 7.85 9.76
N PHE A 187 -19.97 6.63 10.24
CA PHE A 187 -19.35 5.58 9.45
C PHE A 187 -20.36 4.93 8.51
N ASP A 188 -20.66 5.61 7.41
CA ASP A 188 -21.66 5.23 6.41
C ASP A 188 -21.11 5.45 4.99
N ARG A 189 -21.22 4.43 4.13
CA ARG A 189 -20.78 4.51 2.73
C ARG A 189 -21.52 5.57 1.91
N SER A 190 -22.75 5.90 2.26
CA SER A 190 -23.50 6.99 1.61
C SER A 190 -22.85 8.36 1.82
N ARG A 191 -22.02 8.49 2.86
CA ARG A 191 -21.25 9.70 3.19
C ARG A 191 -19.79 9.66 2.73
N LYS A 192 -19.49 8.75 1.80
CA LYS A 192 -18.10 8.55 1.33
C LYS A 192 -17.40 9.84 0.87
N ASP A 193 -18.13 10.72 0.19
CA ASP A 193 -17.54 11.95 -0.36
C ASP A 193 -17.20 12.95 0.75
N ASP A 194 -18.02 13.04 1.79
CA ASP A 194 -17.74 13.85 2.98
C ASP A 194 -16.55 13.29 3.77
N ILE A 195 -16.50 11.95 3.94
CA ILE A 195 -15.39 11.26 4.61
C ILE A 195 -14.09 11.51 3.83
N LEU A 196 -14.14 11.42 2.50
CA LEU A 196 -13.00 11.69 1.63
C LEU A 196 -12.49 13.11 1.80
N ALA A 197 -13.39 14.10 1.69
CA ALA A 197 -13.06 15.53 1.83
C ALA A 197 -12.45 15.84 3.22
N ALA A 198 -13.03 15.31 4.29
CA ALA A 198 -12.53 15.49 5.64
C ALA A 198 -11.14 14.86 5.85
N GLY A 199 -10.91 13.65 5.31
CA GLY A 199 -9.61 12.99 5.36
C GLY A 199 -8.53 13.74 4.58
N LEU A 200 -8.85 14.24 3.39
CA LEU A 200 -7.93 15.07 2.59
C LEU A 200 -7.59 16.38 3.29
N SER A 201 -8.58 17.02 3.92
CA SER A 201 -8.37 18.23 4.71
C SER A 201 -7.42 18.00 5.89
N LEU A 202 -7.58 16.86 6.59
CA LEU A 202 -6.67 16.49 7.68
C LEU A 202 -5.26 16.19 7.17
N MET A 203 -5.11 15.49 6.04
CA MET A 203 -3.79 15.26 5.42
C MET A 203 -3.06 16.56 5.09
N ALA A 204 -3.79 17.52 4.51
CA ALA A 204 -3.23 18.83 4.17
C ALA A 204 -2.75 19.55 5.44
N ALA A 205 -3.58 19.62 6.48
CA ALA A 205 -3.24 20.26 7.74
C ALA A 205 -2.01 19.62 8.42
N ILE A 206 -1.90 18.31 8.43
CA ILE A 206 -0.75 17.58 8.99
C ILE A 206 0.54 17.92 8.25
N ASN A 207 0.51 17.88 6.91
CA ASN A 207 1.71 18.13 6.11
C ASN A 207 2.13 19.60 6.09
N GLU A 208 1.20 20.52 6.32
CA GLU A 208 1.49 21.96 6.45
C GLU A 208 2.13 22.31 7.80
N ASP A 209 1.67 21.64 8.89
CA ASP A 209 2.19 21.86 10.24
C ASP A 209 3.57 21.19 10.43
N GLU A 210 3.64 19.89 10.27
CA GLU A 210 4.87 19.08 10.40
C GLU A 210 4.81 17.85 9.50
N GLU A 211 5.37 17.96 8.29
CA GLU A 211 5.46 16.83 7.37
C GLU A 211 6.27 15.68 8.00
N PRO A 212 5.68 14.48 8.20
CA PRO A 212 6.41 13.37 8.76
C PRO A 212 7.50 12.86 7.82
N VAL A 213 8.67 12.51 8.39
CA VAL A 213 9.83 12.00 7.66
C VAL A 213 10.34 10.73 8.35
N HIS A 214 10.65 9.70 7.56
CA HIS A 214 11.21 8.47 8.09
C HIS A 214 12.62 8.71 8.68
N PRO A 215 12.91 8.23 9.90
CA PRO A 215 14.15 8.60 10.59
C PRO A 215 15.43 8.08 9.93
N GLU A 216 15.35 7.02 9.14
CA GLU A 216 16.50 6.39 8.47
C GLU A 216 16.52 6.63 6.95
N ASP A 217 15.40 7.05 6.34
CA ASP A 217 15.31 7.37 4.91
C ASP A 217 14.48 8.63 4.67
N PRO A 218 15.11 9.81 4.56
CA PRO A 218 14.41 11.08 4.34
C PRO A 218 13.62 11.17 3.02
N SER A 219 13.81 10.23 2.09
CA SER A 219 13.01 10.18 0.87
C SER A 219 11.59 9.62 1.09
N ILE A 220 11.37 8.95 2.23
CA ILE A 220 10.07 8.46 2.70
C ILE A 220 9.48 9.52 3.63
N ARG A 221 8.54 10.30 3.10
CA ARG A 221 7.99 11.46 3.77
C ARG A 221 6.55 11.75 3.38
N GLY A 222 5.89 12.57 4.17
CA GLY A 222 4.52 13.04 3.95
C GLY A 222 3.46 12.07 4.47
N CYS A 223 2.40 12.63 5.06
CA CYS A 223 1.20 11.90 5.44
C CYS A 223 0.23 11.93 4.26
N HIS A 224 0.12 10.82 3.54
CA HIS A 224 -0.76 10.67 2.36
C HIS A 224 -1.92 9.70 2.59
N HIS A 225 -2.12 9.26 3.82
CA HIS A 225 -3.13 8.28 4.20
C HIS A 225 -3.79 8.68 5.52
N VAL A 226 -5.13 8.64 5.55
CA VAL A 226 -5.91 8.80 6.79
C VAL A 226 -6.78 7.57 6.99
N GLN A 227 -6.56 6.86 8.09
CA GLN A 227 -7.35 5.72 8.51
C GLN A 227 -8.40 6.18 9.52
N VAL A 228 -9.63 6.39 9.06
CA VAL A 228 -10.73 6.70 9.95
C VAL A 228 -11.42 5.41 10.41
N THR A 229 -11.43 5.17 11.72
CA THR A 229 -12.00 3.94 12.29
C THR A 229 -13.48 4.10 12.61
N ALA A 230 -14.21 2.99 12.48
CA ALA A 230 -15.61 2.91 12.87
C ALA A 230 -15.76 2.95 14.42
N PRO A 231 -16.94 3.32 14.95
CA PRO A 231 -17.18 3.43 16.39
C PRO A 231 -17.03 2.10 17.16
N ASP A 232 -17.22 0.97 16.49
CA ASP A 232 -17.09 -0.38 17.05
C ASP A 232 -15.66 -0.95 16.95
N ALA A 233 -14.68 -0.12 16.54
CA ALA A 233 -13.27 -0.53 16.49
C ALA A 233 -12.73 -0.86 17.89
N THR A 234 -12.07 -1.99 17.98
CA THR A 234 -11.40 -2.48 19.20
C THR A 234 -9.91 -2.71 18.94
N ALA A 235 -9.17 -3.05 19.98
CA ALA A 235 -7.77 -3.45 19.87
C ALA A 235 -7.57 -4.79 19.13
N ARG A 236 -8.61 -5.55 18.86
CA ARG A 236 -8.55 -6.84 18.15
C ARG A 236 -9.29 -6.86 16.82
N HIS A 237 -10.21 -5.95 16.60
CA HIS A 237 -10.96 -5.81 15.37
C HIS A 237 -11.23 -4.34 15.09
N SER A 238 -10.75 -3.86 13.95
CA SER A 238 -10.94 -2.48 13.52
C SER A 238 -11.57 -2.46 12.14
N ARG A 239 -12.75 -1.84 12.02
CA ARG A 239 -13.30 -1.45 10.71
C ARG A 239 -12.86 -0.03 10.42
N HIS A 240 -12.54 0.27 9.15
CA HIS A 240 -12.07 1.59 8.78
C HIS A 240 -12.43 1.97 7.35
N ALA A 241 -12.42 3.27 7.07
CA ALA A 241 -12.29 3.81 5.73
C ALA A 241 -10.88 4.40 5.59
N MET A 242 -10.18 3.98 4.54
CA MET A 242 -8.82 4.43 4.25
C MET A 242 -8.86 5.48 3.16
N VAL A 243 -8.73 6.74 3.55
CA VAL A 243 -8.62 7.88 2.62
C VAL A 243 -7.19 8.00 2.13
N ILE A 244 -7.01 8.10 0.83
CA ILE A 244 -5.70 8.17 0.17
C ILE A 244 -5.62 9.40 -0.72
N HIS A 245 -4.49 10.09 -0.66
CA HIS A 245 -4.16 11.19 -1.59
C HIS A 245 -4.06 10.65 -3.03
N PRO A 246 -4.52 11.36 -4.08
CA PRO A 246 -5.11 12.71 -4.09
C PRO A 246 -6.63 12.74 -3.84
N GLY A 247 -7.32 11.61 -3.66
CA GLY A 247 -8.74 11.62 -3.38
C GLY A 247 -9.48 10.33 -3.74
N TRP A 248 -9.11 9.20 -3.12
CA TRP A 248 -9.78 7.92 -3.29
C TRP A 248 -9.69 7.06 -2.00
N PHE A 249 -10.42 5.95 -1.97
CA PHE A 249 -10.37 5.00 -0.86
C PHE A 249 -9.63 3.73 -1.26
N ASP A 250 -8.80 3.19 -0.37
CA ASP A 250 -8.38 1.79 -0.47
C ASP A 250 -9.62 0.89 -0.28
N ARG A 251 -9.82 -0.04 -1.21
CA ARG A 251 -10.90 -1.03 -1.12
C ARG A 251 -10.49 -2.19 -0.24
N SER A 252 -9.18 -2.50 -0.18
CA SER A 252 -8.65 -3.53 0.72
C SER A 252 -8.58 -3.03 2.17
N PRO A 253 -8.30 -3.93 3.13
CA PRO A 253 -8.00 -3.52 4.51
C PRO A 253 -6.72 -2.70 4.67
N CYS A 254 -5.95 -2.43 3.61
CA CYS A 254 -4.67 -1.71 3.60
C CYS A 254 -3.59 -2.38 4.46
N GLY A 255 -2.64 -3.10 3.83
CA GLY A 255 -1.60 -3.86 4.54
C GLY A 255 -0.66 -3.00 5.37
N THR A 256 -0.16 -1.91 4.77
CA THR A 256 0.70 -0.92 5.47
C THR A 256 -0.10 -0.14 6.51
N GLY A 257 -1.38 0.18 6.25
CA GLY A 257 -2.28 0.77 7.24
C GLY A 257 -2.61 -0.18 8.40
N THR A 258 -2.79 -1.48 8.12
CA THR A 258 -2.94 -2.53 9.15
C THR A 258 -1.71 -2.58 10.06
N SER A 259 -0.51 -2.51 9.47
CA SER A 259 0.77 -2.49 10.21
C SER A 259 0.92 -1.23 11.06
N ALA A 260 0.59 -0.06 10.50
CA ALA A 260 0.59 1.21 11.24
C ALA A 260 -0.42 1.20 12.40
N ARG A 261 -1.63 0.65 12.18
CA ARG A 261 -2.66 0.50 13.22
C ARG A 261 -2.18 -0.42 14.34
N MET A 262 -1.58 -1.57 14.02
CA MET A 262 -1.03 -2.47 15.03
C MET A 262 0.11 -1.81 15.83
N ALA A 263 0.99 -1.04 15.16
CA ALA A 263 2.05 -0.30 15.84
C ALA A 263 1.48 0.78 16.78
N GLN A 264 0.46 1.50 16.35
CA GLN A 264 -0.25 2.50 17.15
C GLN A 264 -0.93 1.85 18.37
N LEU A 265 -1.65 0.73 18.18
CA LEU A 265 -2.28 -0.01 19.28
C LEU A 265 -1.26 -0.58 20.26
N HIS A 266 -0.11 -1.06 19.75
CA HIS A 266 0.99 -1.52 20.60
C HIS A 266 1.60 -0.39 21.43
N ALA A 267 1.82 0.77 20.81
CA ALA A 267 2.33 1.94 21.52
C ALA A 267 1.36 2.47 22.60
N ARG A 268 0.04 2.24 22.42
CA ARG A 268 -0.97 2.50 23.46
C ARG A 268 -1.04 1.40 24.52
N GLY A 269 -0.28 0.31 24.40
CA GLY A 269 -0.36 -0.85 25.30
C GLY A 269 -1.59 -1.73 25.09
N GLU A 270 -2.33 -1.53 24.01
CA GLU A 270 -3.61 -2.21 23.75
C GLU A 270 -3.45 -3.50 22.94
N LEU A 271 -2.38 -3.65 22.14
CA LEU A 271 -2.10 -4.85 21.35
C LEU A 271 -0.74 -5.47 21.73
N PRO A 272 -0.73 -6.51 22.57
CA PRO A 272 0.48 -7.26 22.88
C PRO A 272 1.04 -8.03 21.67
N PRO A 273 2.34 -8.34 21.65
CA PRO A 273 2.91 -9.26 20.64
C PRO A 273 2.16 -10.59 20.59
N HIS A 274 2.20 -11.24 19.43
CA HIS A 274 1.57 -12.53 19.14
C HIS A 274 0.03 -12.56 19.24
N THR A 275 -0.60 -11.41 19.44
CA THR A 275 -2.07 -11.27 19.44
C THR A 275 -2.58 -11.10 18.01
N GLU A 276 -3.65 -11.81 17.68
CA GLU A 276 -4.34 -11.65 16.40
C GLU A 276 -5.14 -10.34 16.37
N PHE A 277 -5.05 -9.66 15.24
CA PHE A 277 -5.75 -8.42 14.95
C PHE A 277 -6.45 -8.54 13.59
N VAL A 278 -7.74 -8.27 13.53
CA VAL A 278 -8.51 -8.24 12.28
C VAL A 278 -8.72 -6.80 11.86
N ASN A 279 -8.28 -6.46 10.64
CA ASN A 279 -8.56 -5.17 10.04
C ASN A 279 -9.55 -5.33 8.89
N GLU A 280 -10.67 -4.62 8.96
CA GLU A 280 -11.77 -4.71 8.00
C GLU A 280 -11.88 -3.41 7.20
N SER A 281 -11.94 -3.55 5.88
CA SER A 281 -12.03 -2.43 4.95
C SER A 281 -13.41 -1.77 4.92
N PHE A 282 -13.49 -0.63 4.26
CA PHE A 282 -14.75 0.08 4.05
C PHE A 282 -15.79 -0.72 3.27
N ILE A 283 -15.37 -1.72 2.48
CA ILE A 283 -16.27 -2.63 1.74
C ILE A 283 -16.52 -3.96 2.45
N GLY A 284 -15.92 -4.19 3.64
CA GLY A 284 -16.17 -5.36 4.48
C GLY A 284 -15.23 -6.54 4.24
N THR A 285 -14.14 -6.36 3.48
CA THR A 285 -13.10 -7.38 3.31
C THR A 285 -12.09 -7.31 4.46
N ARG A 286 -11.30 -8.37 4.69
CA ARG A 286 -10.49 -8.50 5.91
C ARG A 286 -9.07 -8.92 5.65
N PHE A 287 -8.15 -8.33 6.44
CA PHE A 287 -6.82 -8.88 6.70
C PHE A 287 -6.73 -9.34 8.15
N THR A 288 -5.98 -10.41 8.36
CA THR A 288 -5.61 -10.86 9.71
C THR A 288 -4.17 -10.48 9.97
N GLY A 289 -3.93 -9.66 10.98
CA GLY A 289 -2.61 -9.15 11.37
C GLY A 289 -2.09 -9.79 12.64
N ARG A 290 -0.77 -9.79 12.83
CA ARG A 290 -0.09 -10.22 14.06
C ARG A 290 1.24 -9.48 14.21
N LEU A 291 1.59 -9.12 15.45
CA LEU A 291 2.93 -8.65 15.79
C LEU A 291 3.83 -9.85 16.10
N LEU A 292 4.90 -10.00 15.32
CA LEU A 292 5.87 -11.10 15.47
C LEU A 292 6.92 -10.82 16.55
N GLY A 293 7.13 -9.55 16.90
CA GLY A 293 8.12 -9.11 17.89
C GLY A 293 8.27 -7.59 17.87
N THR A 294 9.28 -7.13 18.56
CA THR A 294 9.67 -5.72 18.67
C THR A 294 11.07 -5.49 18.13
N THR A 295 11.35 -4.26 17.73
CA THR A 295 12.66 -3.79 17.23
C THR A 295 12.79 -2.29 17.47
N GLU A 296 13.79 -1.66 16.88
CA GLU A 296 13.97 -0.21 16.86
C GLU A 296 14.18 0.29 15.42
N VAL A 297 13.73 1.50 15.13
CA VAL A 297 13.96 2.22 13.88
C VAL A 297 14.36 3.65 14.21
N GLY A 298 15.58 4.05 13.86
CA GLY A 298 16.11 5.37 14.16
C GLY A 298 16.02 5.75 15.65
N GLY A 299 16.25 4.79 16.55
CA GLY A 299 16.13 4.96 18.00
C GLY A 299 14.70 5.02 18.54
N ARG A 300 13.68 4.73 17.71
CA ARG A 300 12.26 4.67 18.10
C ARG A 300 11.84 3.22 18.33
N PRO A 301 11.08 2.91 19.39
CA PRO A 301 10.46 1.60 19.56
C PRO A 301 9.59 1.27 18.34
N ALA A 302 9.79 0.08 17.79
CA ALA A 302 9.09 -0.40 16.61
C ALA A 302 8.62 -1.85 16.80
N VAL A 303 7.67 -2.28 15.98
CA VAL A 303 7.15 -3.65 15.95
C VAL A 303 7.44 -4.30 14.61
N LEU A 304 7.45 -5.63 14.59
CA LEU A 304 7.58 -6.46 13.39
C LEU A 304 6.20 -7.01 13.04
N PRO A 305 5.43 -6.34 12.16
CA PRO A 305 4.09 -6.78 11.84
C PRO A 305 4.09 -7.82 10.72
N SER A 306 3.10 -8.71 10.78
CA SER A 306 2.68 -9.56 9.66
C SER A 306 1.19 -9.39 9.44
N PHE A 307 0.75 -9.61 8.20
CA PHE A 307 -0.67 -9.67 7.88
C PHE A 307 -0.92 -10.65 6.73
N THR A 308 -2.09 -11.27 6.75
CA THR A 308 -2.55 -12.24 5.77
C THR A 308 -3.77 -11.72 5.05
N GLY A 309 -3.77 -11.88 3.74
CA GLY A 309 -4.88 -11.57 2.85
C GLY A 309 -4.87 -12.47 1.62
N ARG A 310 -5.79 -12.24 0.69
CA ARG A 310 -5.90 -13.02 -0.54
C ARG A 310 -6.04 -12.11 -1.75
N ALA A 311 -5.47 -12.55 -2.88
CA ALA A 311 -5.71 -11.94 -4.18
C ALA A 311 -6.28 -12.96 -5.18
N TRP A 312 -6.90 -12.43 -6.22
CA TRP A 312 -7.46 -13.19 -7.35
C TRP A 312 -7.02 -12.53 -8.64
N ILE A 313 -6.50 -13.32 -9.58
CA ILE A 313 -6.19 -12.86 -10.94
C ILE A 313 -7.51 -12.55 -11.65
N THR A 314 -7.59 -11.40 -12.29
CA THR A 314 -8.77 -10.94 -13.04
C THR A 314 -8.55 -11.01 -14.54
N GLY A 315 -7.30 -11.02 -14.99
CA GLY A 315 -6.99 -11.14 -16.42
C GLY A 315 -5.52 -10.89 -16.74
N THR A 316 -5.18 -11.08 -18.01
CA THR A 316 -3.89 -10.72 -18.60
C THR A 316 -4.12 -9.67 -19.67
N ALA A 317 -3.19 -8.73 -19.82
CA ALA A 317 -3.33 -7.64 -20.77
C ALA A 317 -1.99 -7.28 -21.44
N GLN A 318 -2.11 -6.75 -22.66
CA GLN A 318 -1.04 -6.03 -23.33
C GLN A 318 -1.48 -4.59 -23.51
N TYR A 319 -0.75 -3.66 -22.91
CA TYR A 319 -0.98 -2.24 -23.06
C TYR A 319 -0.10 -1.69 -24.16
N LEU A 320 -0.73 -1.01 -25.10
CA LEU A 320 -0.10 -0.48 -26.29
C LEU A 320 -0.16 1.06 -26.24
N LEU A 321 0.90 1.70 -26.71
CA LEU A 321 0.93 3.12 -26.95
C LEU A 321 1.05 3.38 -28.45
N ASP A 322 -0.07 3.78 -29.10
CA ASP A 322 -0.05 4.26 -30.48
C ASP A 322 0.66 5.63 -30.53
N PRO A 323 1.54 5.88 -31.50
CA PRO A 323 2.17 7.19 -31.66
C PRO A 323 1.20 8.37 -31.85
N GLU A 324 -0.01 8.10 -32.33
CA GLU A 324 -1.06 9.09 -32.63
C GLU A 324 -2.13 9.16 -31.53
N ASP A 325 -1.97 8.41 -30.41
CA ASP A 325 -2.90 8.46 -29.28
C ASP A 325 -2.89 9.88 -28.66
N PRO A 326 -4.03 10.59 -28.63
CA PRO A 326 -4.10 11.92 -28.04
C PRO A 326 -3.90 11.94 -26.52
N PHE A 327 -3.96 10.77 -25.86
CA PHE A 327 -3.80 10.60 -24.42
C PHE A 327 -2.64 9.64 -24.08
N PRO A 328 -1.40 9.93 -24.48
CA PRO A 328 -0.28 9.01 -24.28
C PRO A 328 0.07 8.75 -22.81
N ALA A 329 -0.28 9.67 -21.92
CA ALA A 329 -0.12 9.54 -20.46
C ALA A 329 -1.47 9.39 -19.74
N GLY A 330 -2.57 9.16 -20.49
CA GLY A 330 -3.91 9.14 -19.92
C GLY A 330 -4.38 10.50 -19.39
N PHE A 331 -5.51 10.48 -18.71
CA PHE A 331 -6.12 11.65 -18.07
C PHE A 331 -6.78 11.26 -16.76
N VAL A 332 -7.11 12.25 -15.94
CA VAL A 332 -7.89 12.14 -14.71
C VAL A 332 -9.04 13.11 -14.81
N LEU A 333 -10.26 12.65 -14.54
CA LEU A 333 -11.48 13.47 -14.47
C LEU A 333 -11.86 13.74 -13.03
#